data_3562c6feac0e14e4ca8ebd685ca35abf
#
_entry.id   3562c6feac0e14e4ca8ebd685ca35abf
#
_cell.length_a   1.000
_cell.length_b   1.000
_cell.length_c   1.000
_cell.angle_alpha   90.00
_cell.angle_beta   90.00
_cell.angle_gamma   90.00
#
_symmetry.space_group_name_H-M   'P 1'
#
loop_
_entity.id
_entity.type
_entity.pdbx_description
1 polymer ?
#
loop_
_entity_poly.entity_id
_entity_poly.type
_entity_poly.pdbx_seq_one_letter_code
_entity_poly.pdbx_strand_id
1 'polypeptide(L)'
;MKYLIVGLGNPGAEYEATRHNVGARVLGEFAKQNKNKQLTLLAPTTFMNKSGDAVGKVVKSKTAAAKLIVVHDDLDLPFGRFKISFARGAGGHRGVESIIKKLKTEDFIRLRIGIAPITPSGKIKKPQGED
;
A
#
# COMPACT_ATOMS: atom_id res chain seq x y z
N MET A 1 -16.54 -9.38 11.85
CA MET A 1 -15.80 -8.12 11.68
C MET A 1 -15.06 -8.15 10.35
N LYS A 2 -15.34 -7.19 9.49
CA LYS A 2 -14.76 -7.19 8.14
C LYS A 2 -13.57 -6.25 8.04
N TYR A 3 -12.51 -6.73 7.41
CA TYR A 3 -11.33 -5.91 7.10
C TYR A 3 -11.34 -5.53 5.63
N LEU A 4 -10.84 -4.34 5.33
CA LEU A 4 -10.62 -3.89 3.96
C LEU A 4 -9.12 -3.92 3.68
N ILE A 5 -8.72 -4.64 2.64
CA ILE A 5 -7.32 -4.67 2.20
C ILE A 5 -7.21 -3.89 0.89
N VAL A 6 -6.36 -2.88 0.90
CA VAL A 6 -6.15 -2.00 -0.25
C VAL A 6 -4.73 -2.21 -0.77
N GLY A 7 -4.61 -2.57 -2.05
CA GLY A 7 -3.30 -2.68 -2.70
C GLY A 7 -3.04 -1.45 -3.57
N LEU A 8 -2.01 -0.68 -3.25
CA LEU A 8 -1.74 0.58 -3.93
C LEU A 8 -0.93 0.39 -5.22
N GLY A 9 -1.27 1.18 -6.24
CA GLY A 9 -0.58 1.22 -7.50
C GLY A 9 -1.18 2.29 -8.41
N ASN A 10 -0.53 2.55 -9.53
CA ASN A 10 -1.05 3.44 -10.56
C ASN A 10 -1.80 2.60 -11.60
N PRO A 11 -2.90 3.13 -12.17
CA PRO A 11 -3.63 2.40 -13.19
C PRO A 11 -2.88 2.42 -14.52
N GLY A 12 -3.18 1.44 -15.37
CA GLY A 12 -2.63 1.35 -16.71
C GLY A 12 -1.51 0.33 -16.84
N ALA A 13 -1.44 -0.30 -18.01
CA ALA A 13 -0.47 -1.38 -18.29
C ALA A 13 0.98 -0.88 -18.14
N GLU A 14 1.23 0.40 -18.41
CA GLU A 14 2.58 0.98 -18.30
C GLU A 14 3.13 0.97 -16.87
N TYR A 15 2.26 0.92 -15.87
CA TYR A 15 2.67 0.90 -14.46
C TYR A 15 2.62 -0.47 -13.83
N GLU A 16 2.02 -1.45 -14.51
CA GLU A 16 1.68 -2.74 -13.93
C GLU A 16 2.88 -3.46 -13.31
N ALA A 17 4.05 -3.38 -13.96
CA ALA A 17 5.26 -4.04 -13.50
C ALA A 17 6.22 -3.12 -12.76
N THR A 18 5.81 -1.88 -12.46
CA THR A 18 6.67 -0.96 -11.74
C THR A 18 6.72 -1.27 -10.25
N ARG A 19 7.77 -0.78 -9.57
CA ARG A 19 7.97 -1.02 -8.13
C ARG A 19 6.83 -0.45 -7.30
N HIS A 20 6.29 0.71 -7.70
CA HIS A 20 5.18 1.33 -6.96
C HIS A 20 3.87 0.53 -7.07
N ASN A 21 3.79 -0.43 -8.00
CA ASN A 21 2.59 -1.25 -8.15
C ASN A 21 2.68 -2.57 -7.41
N VAL A 22 3.72 -2.79 -6.60
CA VAL A 22 3.86 -4.05 -5.86
C VAL A 22 2.66 -4.30 -4.94
N GLY A 23 2.11 -3.25 -4.32
CA GLY A 23 0.93 -3.39 -3.47
C GLY A 23 -0.25 -3.96 -4.24
N ALA A 24 -0.53 -3.40 -5.41
CA ALA A 24 -1.62 -3.87 -6.25
C ALA A 24 -1.37 -5.30 -6.76
N ARG A 25 -0.11 -5.63 -7.10
CA ARG A 25 0.22 -6.99 -7.55
C ARG A 25 0.08 -8.02 -6.45
N VAL A 26 0.53 -7.69 -5.24
CA VAL A 26 0.38 -8.59 -4.09
C VAL A 26 -1.09 -8.83 -3.82
N LEU A 27 -1.90 -7.77 -3.85
CA LEU A 27 -3.34 -7.91 -3.65
C LEU A 27 -3.95 -8.79 -4.73
N GLY A 28 -3.55 -8.62 -5.99
CA GLY A 28 -4.06 -9.42 -7.10
C GLY A 28 -3.75 -10.91 -6.94
N GLU A 29 -2.53 -11.24 -6.50
CA GLU A 29 -2.17 -12.63 -6.25
C GLU A 29 -2.93 -13.20 -5.06
N PHE A 30 -3.08 -12.42 -4.01
CA PHE A 30 -3.86 -12.82 -2.84
C PHE A 30 -5.31 -13.08 -3.21
N ALA A 31 -5.89 -12.24 -4.05
CA ALA A 31 -7.29 -12.37 -4.47
C ALA A 31 -7.58 -13.70 -5.15
N LYS A 32 -6.61 -14.24 -5.89
CA LYS A 32 -6.78 -15.52 -6.58
C LYS A 32 -6.96 -16.68 -5.63
N GLN A 33 -6.45 -16.57 -4.40
CA GLN A 33 -6.47 -17.66 -3.41
C GLN A 33 -7.41 -17.38 -2.24
N ASN A 34 -7.88 -16.14 -2.11
CA ASN A 34 -8.66 -15.74 -0.96
C ASN A 34 -10.10 -16.27 -1.04
N LYS A 35 -10.51 -16.99 -0.01
CA LYS A 35 -11.88 -17.48 0.15
C LYS A 35 -12.54 -16.95 1.42
N ASN A 36 -11.85 -16.05 2.14
CA ASN A 36 -12.36 -15.51 3.40
C ASN A 36 -13.31 -14.34 3.13
N LYS A 37 -14.57 -14.51 3.44
CA LYS A 37 -15.61 -13.50 3.22
C LYS A 37 -15.52 -12.31 4.18
N GLN A 38 -14.67 -12.41 5.22
CA GLN A 38 -14.44 -11.30 6.14
C GLN A 38 -13.44 -10.28 5.58
N LEU A 39 -12.87 -10.56 4.41
CA LEU A 39 -11.93 -9.67 3.75
C LEU A 39 -12.55 -9.07 2.50
N THR A 40 -12.52 -7.75 2.41
CA THR A 40 -12.89 -7.03 1.19
C THR A 40 -11.60 -6.51 0.58
N LEU A 41 -11.43 -6.70 -0.73
CA LEU A 41 -10.20 -6.31 -1.43
C LEU A 41 -10.50 -5.13 -2.36
N LEU A 42 -9.63 -4.14 -2.34
CA LEU A 42 -9.78 -2.94 -3.19
C LEU A 42 -8.44 -2.60 -3.83
N ALA A 43 -8.41 -2.59 -5.16
CA ALA A 43 -7.29 -2.03 -5.91
C ALA A 43 -7.77 -0.70 -6.50
N PRO A 44 -7.32 0.45 -5.96
CA PRO A 44 -7.77 1.73 -6.48
C PRO A 44 -7.48 1.87 -7.97
N THR A 45 -8.41 2.45 -8.71
CA THR A 45 -8.21 2.75 -10.13
C THR A 45 -7.76 4.19 -10.35
N THR A 46 -7.53 4.92 -9.26
CA THR A 46 -6.98 6.27 -9.28
C THR A 46 -5.46 6.22 -9.36
N PHE A 47 -4.83 7.30 -9.79
CA PHE A 47 -3.38 7.41 -9.67
C PHE A 47 -2.96 7.43 -8.20
N MET A 48 -1.70 7.07 -7.95
CA MET A 48 -1.18 6.87 -6.60
C MET A 48 -1.50 8.04 -5.66
N ASN A 49 -1.29 9.26 -6.10
CA ASN A 49 -1.52 10.45 -5.27
C ASN A 49 -3.00 10.76 -5.03
N LYS A 50 -3.90 9.96 -5.60
CA LYS A 50 -5.35 10.08 -5.40
C LYS A 50 -5.92 8.85 -4.71
N SER A 51 -5.08 8.01 -4.14
CA SER A 51 -5.52 6.77 -3.47
C SER A 51 -6.53 7.04 -2.36
N GLY A 52 -6.39 8.17 -1.67
CA GLY A 52 -7.34 8.55 -0.62
C GLY A 52 -8.76 8.73 -1.12
N ASP A 53 -8.94 9.19 -2.36
CA ASP A 53 -10.28 9.37 -2.93
C ASP A 53 -11.00 8.02 -3.06
N ALA A 54 -10.28 6.98 -3.50
CA ALA A 54 -10.87 5.65 -3.64
C ALA A 54 -11.17 5.04 -2.27
N VAL A 55 -10.24 5.14 -1.33
CA VAL A 55 -10.40 4.59 0.01
C VAL A 55 -11.50 5.31 0.78
N GLY A 56 -11.57 6.64 0.64
CA GLY A 56 -12.56 7.45 1.34
C GLY A 56 -14.00 7.14 0.95
N LYS A 57 -14.22 6.52 -0.20
CA LYS A 57 -15.56 6.10 -0.62
C LYS A 57 -16.05 4.90 0.18
N VAL A 58 -15.15 4.12 0.74
CA VAL A 58 -15.46 2.88 1.45
C VAL A 58 -15.29 3.04 2.96
N VAL A 59 -14.26 3.77 3.38
CA VAL A 59 -13.95 3.97 4.80
C VAL A 59 -14.57 5.29 5.26
N LYS A 60 -15.63 5.23 6.06
CA LYS A 60 -16.42 6.39 6.43
C LYS A 60 -16.29 6.81 7.90
N SER A 61 -15.47 6.12 8.68
CA SER A 61 -15.33 6.43 10.10
C SER A 61 -13.95 6.03 10.58
N LYS A 62 -13.56 6.52 11.75
CA LYS A 62 -12.28 6.12 12.35
C LYS A 62 -12.32 4.67 12.81
N THR A 63 -13.49 4.17 13.22
CA THR A 63 -13.66 2.76 13.55
C THR A 63 -13.41 1.88 12.33
N ALA A 64 -13.94 2.28 11.17
CA ALA A 64 -13.70 1.54 9.92
C ALA A 64 -12.24 1.64 9.50
N ALA A 65 -11.59 2.79 9.72
CA ALA A 65 -10.17 2.97 9.38
C ALA A 65 -9.28 2.01 10.16
N ALA A 66 -9.63 1.69 11.40
CA ALA A 66 -8.86 0.75 12.20
C ALA A 66 -8.87 -0.67 11.63
N LYS A 67 -9.79 -0.97 10.72
CA LYS A 67 -9.87 -2.26 10.03
C LYS A 67 -9.37 -2.19 8.59
N LEU A 68 -8.65 -1.13 8.27
CA LEU A 68 -8.05 -0.94 6.96
C LEU A 68 -6.62 -1.48 6.99
N ILE A 69 -6.27 -2.26 5.97
CA ILE A 69 -4.90 -2.75 5.75
C ILE A 69 -4.47 -2.23 4.38
N VAL A 70 -3.43 -1.41 4.37
CA VAL A 70 -2.90 -0.84 3.12
C VAL A 70 -1.61 -1.56 2.77
N VAL A 71 -1.57 -2.18 1.60
CA VAL A 71 -0.38 -2.87 1.07
C VAL A 71 0.30 -1.91 0.10
N HIS A 72 1.56 -1.59 0.35
CA HIS A 72 2.29 -0.63 -0.48
C HIS A 72 3.79 -0.91 -0.51
N ASP A 73 4.45 -0.29 -1.49
CA ASP A 73 5.91 -0.35 -1.63
C ASP A 73 6.60 0.51 -0.57
N ASP A 74 7.84 0.13 -0.23
CA ASP A 74 8.64 0.87 0.74
C ASP A 74 10.11 0.85 0.34
N LEU A 75 10.65 2.04 0.08
CA LEU A 75 12.05 2.22 -0.31
C LEU A 75 13.03 2.09 0.87
N ASP A 76 12.52 2.09 2.09
CA ASP A 76 13.35 1.94 3.29
C ASP A 76 13.55 0.48 3.70
N LEU A 77 12.93 -0.45 2.97
CA LEU A 77 13.08 -1.88 3.22
C LEU A 77 13.75 -2.56 2.04
N PRO A 78 14.67 -3.50 2.31
CA PRO A 78 15.32 -4.25 1.24
C PRO A 78 14.32 -5.05 0.41
N PHE A 79 14.61 -5.20 -0.86
CA PHE A 79 13.82 -6.05 -1.75
C PHE A 79 13.68 -7.46 -1.13
N GLY A 80 12.46 -7.96 -1.14
CA GLY A 80 12.18 -9.29 -0.58
C GLY A 80 11.83 -9.29 0.90
N ARG A 81 11.85 -8.13 1.56
CA ARG A 81 11.46 -8.02 2.98
C ARG A 81 10.12 -7.32 3.09
N PHE A 82 9.43 -7.54 4.20
CA PHE A 82 8.20 -6.81 4.50
C PHE A 82 8.10 -6.51 5.98
N LYS A 83 7.30 -5.50 6.33
CA LYS A 83 6.99 -5.15 7.72
C LYS A 83 5.53 -4.74 7.85
N ILE A 84 4.97 -5.04 9.01
CA ILE A 84 3.61 -4.59 9.36
C ILE A 84 3.76 -3.43 10.34
N SER A 85 3.04 -2.34 10.08
CA SER A 85 3.06 -1.15 10.93
C SER A 85 1.64 -0.70 11.24
N PHE A 86 1.46 -0.02 12.35
CA PHE A 86 0.18 0.57 12.72
C PHE A 86 0.41 1.99 13.22
N ALA A 87 -0.50 2.90 12.86
CA ALA A 87 -0.49 4.29 13.34
C ALA A 87 0.85 4.98 13.07
N ARG A 88 1.38 4.78 11.86
CA ARG A 88 2.69 5.33 11.47
C ARG A 88 2.52 6.33 10.34
N GLY A 89 3.33 7.39 10.34
CA GLY A 89 3.34 8.38 9.27
C GLY A 89 3.69 7.78 7.92
N ALA A 90 3.37 8.51 6.84
CA ALA A 90 3.49 8.00 5.49
C ALA A 90 4.94 7.75 5.03
N GLY A 91 5.92 8.37 5.68
CA GLY A 91 7.31 8.23 5.26
C GLY A 91 7.59 8.69 3.85
N GLY A 92 6.81 9.65 3.34
CA GLY A 92 6.95 10.17 1.99
C GLY A 92 6.19 9.41 0.91
N HIS A 93 5.53 8.31 1.26
CA HIS A 93 4.75 7.55 0.28
C HIS A 93 3.48 8.31 -0.09
N ARG A 94 3.35 8.70 -1.35
CA ARG A 94 2.26 9.58 -1.81
C ARG A 94 0.88 8.95 -1.68
N GLY A 95 0.76 7.66 -1.93
CA GLY A 95 -0.52 6.95 -1.78
C GLY A 95 -0.96 6.92 -0.33
N VAL A 96 -0.04 6.63 0.58
CA VAL A 96 -0.33 6.61 2.02
C VAL A 96 -0.65 8.03 2.51
N GLU A 97 0.09 9.03 2.05
CA GLU A 97 -0.20 10.44 2.39
C GLU A 97 -1.62 10.81 1.98
N SER A 98 -2.03 10.42 0.77
CA SER A 98 -3.37 10.68 0.26
C SER A 98 -4.44 10.06 1.15
N ILE A 99 -4.22 8.82 1.60
CA ILE A 99 -5.16 8.13 2.48
C ILE A 99 -5.24 8.81 3.85
N ILE A 100 -4.08 9.12 4.45
CA ILE A 100 -4.04 9.80 5.75
C ILE A 100 -4.78 11.14 5.69
N LYS A 101 -4.53 11.90 4.64
CA LYS A 101 -5.15 13.21 4.46
C LYS A 101 -6.67 13.08 4.31
N LYS A 102 -7.12 12.10 3.55
CA LYS A 102 -8.54 11.89 3.29
C LYS A 102 -9.27 11.39 4.53
N LEU A 103 -8.70 10.40 5.21
CA LEU A 103 -9.33 9.81 6.39
C LEU A 103 -9.09 10.63 7.66
N LYS A 104 -8.13 11.55 7.63
CA LYS A 104 -7.73 12.39 8.78
C LYS A 104 -7.30 11.55 9.98
N THR A 105 -6.65 10.42 9.70
CA THR A 105 -6.12 9.54 10.74
C THR A 105 -4.98 8.71 10.17
N GLU A 106 -4.02 8.35 11.03
CA GLU A 106 -2.96 7.38 10.72
C GLU A 106 -3.27 6.01 11.32
N ASP A 107 -4.39 5.88 12.01
CA ASP A 107 -4.72 4.68 12.78
C ASP A 107 -5.27 3.57 11.89
N PHE A 108 -4.40 3.04 11.02
CA PHE A 108 -4.69 1.87 10.21
C PHE A 108 -3.42 1.03 10.03
N ILE A 109 -3.62 -0.22 9.60
CA ILE A 109 -2.52 -1.17 9.43
C ILE A 109 -1.90 -0.99 8.06
N ARG A 110 -0.57 -1.10 7.98
CA ARG A 110 0.14 -1.10 6.71
C ARG A 110 1.00 -2.34 6.58
N LEU A 111 0.93 -2.98 5.42
CA LEU A 111 1.88 -4.02 5.03
C LEU A 111 2.85 -3.36 4.07
N ARG A 112 4.08 -3.17 4.53
CA ARG A 112 5.14 -2.46 3.81
C ARG A 112 6.00 -3.48 3.09
N ILE A 113 6.01 -3.41 1.77
CA ILE A 113 6.76 -4.35 0.93
C ILE A 113 8.05 -3.69 0.47
N GLY A 114 9.18 -4.27 0.84
CA GLY A 114 10.48 -3.72 0.50
C GLY A 114 10.76 -3.79 -1.00
N ILE A 115 11.22 -2.68 -1.54
CA ILE A 115 11.58 -2.59 -2.96
C ILE A 115 12.99 -2.01 -3.15
N ALA A 116 13.71 -1.70 -2.06
CA ALA A 116 15.01 -1.08 -2.16
C ALA A 116 16.04 -2.08 -2.68
N PRO A 117 16.77 -1.73 -3.75
CA PRO A 117 17.86 -2.59 -4.22
C PRO A 117 18.90 -2.78 -3.12
N ILE A 118 19.52 -3.94 -3.09
CA ILE A 118 20.54 -4.26 -2.11
C ILE A 118 21.90 -4.29 -2.81
N THR A 119 22.92 -3.67 -2.20
CA THR A 119 24.28 -3.74 -2.71
C THR A 119 24.85 -5.14 -2.45
N PRO A 120 25.97 -5.52 -3.11
CA PRO A 120 26.60 -6.82 -2.81
C PRO A 120 26.99 -7.02 -1.34
N SER A 121 27.20 -5.91 -0.61
CA SER A 121 27.51 -5.98 0.83
C SER A 121 26.25 -6.06 1.70
N GLY A 122 25.07 -6.09 1.10
CA GLY A 122 23.82 -6.23 1.84
C GLY A 122 23.20 -4.93 2.30
N LYS A 123 23.73 -3.79 1.88
CA LYS A 123 23.20 -2.48 2.25
C LYS A 123 22.13 -2.03 1.28
N ILE A 124 21.17 -1.28 1.80
CA ILE A 124 20.12 -0.70 0.96
C ILE A 124 20.72 0.36 0.05
N LYS A 125 20.37 0.27 -1.24
CA LYS A 125 20.74 1.27 -2.23
C LYS A 125 19.47 1.93 -2.74
N LYS A 126 19.21 3.16 -2.31
CA LYS A 126 18.02 3.86 -2.77
C LYS A 126 18.20 4.37 -4.19
N PRO A 127 17.20 4.15 -5.07
CA PRO A 127 17.27 4.72 -6.42
C PRO A 127 17.33 6.24 -6.36
N GLN A 128 18.09 6.81 -7.25
CA GLN A 128 18.10 8.27 -7.36
C GLN A 128 17.02 8.72 -8.32
N GLY A 129 16.44 9.81 -8.00
CA GLY A 129 15.44 10.39 -8.85
C GLY A 129 14.15 9.66 -8.95
N GLU A 130 13.77 8.72 -8.25
CA GLU A 130 12.83 8.15 -8.39
C GLU A 130 12.06 7.39 -8.41
N ASP A 131 11.32 7.11 -8.68
CA ASP A 131 10.52 6.51 -8.99
C ASP A 131 9.74 6.30 -9.08
#